data_72bc6b5dea7ea6a94d5713b5b3fc57cd
#
_entry.id   72bc6b5dea7ea6a94d5713b5b3fc57cd
#
_cell.length_a   1.000
_cell.length_b   1.000
_cell.length_c   1.000
_cell.angle_alpha   90.00
_cell.angle_beta   90.00
_cell.angle_gamma   90.00
#
_symmetry.space_group_name_H-M   'P 1'
#
loop_
_entity.id
_entity.type
_entity.pdbx_description
1 polymer ?
#
loop_
_entity_poly.entity_id
_entity_poly.type
_entity_poly.pdbx_seq_one_letter_code
_entity_poly.pdbx_strand_id
1 'polypeptide(L)'
;MKQPPLTASDFSAFFRELWEGRDPFPWQREFARRLCVGETPDYVAVPTGSGKTACLDGAVFALAVQAGSPVAERTQGRRIFFIVNRRVIVDEAYERAGKLEEKLRAAALDSVVGRVATALRGLSGEPDSAPL
;
A
#
# COMPACT_ATOMS: atom_id res chain seq x y z
N MET A 1 -6.36 -20.22 13.64
CA MET A 1 -5.25 -20.54 12.73
C MET A 1 -4.54 -19.25 12.32
N LYS A 2 -3.25 -19.20 12.49
CA LYS A 2 -2.47 -18.02 12.15
C LYS A 2 -2.34 -17.90 10.62
N GLN A 3 -2.74 -16.75 10.06
CA GLN A 3 -2.60 -16.53 8.63
C GLN A 3 -1.11 -16.42 8.25
N PRO A 4 -0.74 -16.85 7.03
CA PRO A 4 0.64 -16.69 6.58
C PRO A 4 1.02 -15.21 6.47
N PRO A 5 2.29 -14.85 6.63
CA PRO A 5 2.72 -13.46 6.51
C PRO A 5 2.48 -12.93 5.09
N LEU A 6 2.19 -11.63 4.99
CA LEU A 6 2.09 -10.95 3.70
C LEU A 6 3.44 -10.99 2.97
N THR A 7 3.36 -11.18 1.67
CA THR A 7 4.53 -11.14 0.78
C THR A 7 4.26 -10.21 -0.41
N ALA A 8 5.30 -9.85 -1.14
CA ALA A 8 5.15 -9.02 -2.32
C ALA A 8 4.18 -9.60 -3.36
N SER A 9 4.04 -10.93 -3.43
CA SER A 9 3.13 -11.61 -4.35
C SER A 9 1.65 -11.38 -4.02
N ASP A 10 1.32 -10.93 -2.83
CA ASP A 10 -0.05 -10.63 -2.42
C ASP A 10 -0.54 -9.26 -2.96
N PHE A 11 0.33 -8.47 -3.56
CA PHE A 11 -0.04 -7.13 -4.03
C PHE A 11 -1.15 -7.14 -5.08
N SER A 12 -1.10 -8.06 -6.03
CA SER A 12 -2.15 -8.15 -7.07
C SER A 12 -3.53 -8.43 -6.48
N ALA A 13 -3.61 -9.34 -5.50
CA ALA A 13 -4.87 -9.61 -4.81
C ALA A 13 -5.33 -8.41 -3.98
N PHE A 14 -4.42 -7.74 -3.29
CA PHE A 14 -4.69 -6.50 -2.56
C PHE A 14 -5.28 -5.44 -3.48
N PHE A 15 -4.65 -5.20 -4.62
CA PHE A 15 -5.09 -4.21 -5.61
C PHE A 15 -6.48 -4.55 -6.17
N ARG A 16 -6.73 -5.83 -6.53
CA ARG A 16 -8.03 -6.26 -7.04
C ARG A 16 -9.15 -6.06 -6.01
N GLU A 17 -8.91 -6.39 -4.77
CA GLU A 17 -9.90 -6.20 -3.69
C GLU A 17 -10.22 -4.72 -3.48
N LEU A 18 -9.22 -3.85 -3.59
CA LEU A 18 -9.41 -2.40 -3.45
C LEU A 18 -10.18 -1.79 -4.62
N TRP A 19 -9.90 -2.23 -5.84
CA TRP A 19 -10.33 -1.55 -7.06
C TRP A 19 -11.21 -2.43 -7.95
N GLU A 20 -12.20 -3.08 -7.33
CA GLU A 20 -13.29 -3.77 -8.04
C GLU A 20 -12.83 -4.81 -9.06
N GLY A 21 -11.85 -5.61 -8.70
CA GLY A 21 -11.32 -6.68 -9.53
C GLY A 21 -10.35 -6.25 -10.62
N ARG A 22 -9.96 -4.98 -10.65
CA ARG A 22 -8.96 -4.49 -11.60
C ARG A 22 -7.58 -5.04 -11.28
N ASP A 23 -6.88 -5.49 -12.30
CA ASP A 23 -5.48 -5.89 -12.16
C ASP A 23 -4.57 -4.67 -12.12
N PRO A 24 -3.51 -4.69 -11.29
CA PRO A 24 -2.49 -3.66 -11.37
C PRO A 24 -1.72 -3.77 -12.68
N PHE A 25 -1.23 -2.65 -13.18
CA PHE A 25 -0.31 -2.67 -14.31
C PHE A 25 1.00 -3.37 -13.92
N PRO A 26 1.71 -3.96 -14.89
CA PRO A 26 2.99 -4.64 -14.60
C PRO A 26 3.99 -3.77 -13.84
N TRP A 27 4.09 -2.47 -14.18
CA TRP A 27 5.00 -1.56 -13.48
C TRP A 27 4.59 -1.31 -12.04
N GLN A 28 3.27 -1.31 -11.74
CA GLN A 28 2.77 -1.14 -10.37
C GLN A 28 3.14 -2.34 -9.49
N ARG A 29 3.03 -3.54 -10.04
CA ARG A 29 3.47 -4.76 -9.35
C ARG A 29 4.97 -4.74 -9.06
N GLU A 30 5.77 -4.37 -10.05
CA GLU A 30 7.23 -4.28 -9.90
C GLU A 30 7.63 -3.21 -8.90
N PHE A 31 6.96 -2.06 -8.93
CA PHE A 31 7.17 -0.99 -7.96
C PHE A 31 6.90 -1.48 -6.52
N ALA A 32 5.75 -2.11 -6.29
CA ALA A 32 5.40 -2.66 -4.98
C ALA A 32 6.40 -3.72 -4.53
N ARG A 33 6.80 -4.63 -5.44
CA ARG A 33 7.79 -5.66 -5.15
C ARG A 33 9.12 -5.06 -4.69
N ARG A 34 9.60 -4.06 -5.40
CA ARG A 34 10.85 -3.38 -5.06
C ARG A 34 10.78 -2.73 -3.68
N LEU A 35 9.70 -2.04 -3.40
CA LEU A 35 9.52 -1.41 -2.09
C LEU A 35 9.52 -2.46 -0.96
N CYS A 36 8.89 -3.61 -1.20
CA CYS A 36 8.84 -4.68 -0.19
C CYS A 36 10.21 -5.23 0.18
N VAL A 37 11.17 -5.22 -0.76
CA VAL A 37 12.54 -5.75 -0.54
C VAL A 37 13.58 -4.65 -0.32
N GLY A 38 13.16 -3.41 -0.14
CA GLY A 38 14.07 -2.29 0.14
C GLY A 38 14.79 -1.71 -1.08
N GLU A 39 14.37 -2.07 -2.28
CA GLU A 39 14.92 -1.56 -3.53
C GLU A 39 14.11 -0.37 -4.05
N THR A 40 14.07 0.74 -3.29
CA THR A 40 13.32 1.93 -3.68
C THR A 40 13.90 2.50 -4.97
N PRO A 41 13.09 2.63 -6.04
CA PRO A 41 13.58 3.22 -7.29
C PRO A 41 13.80 4.73 -7.12
N ASP A 42 14.79 5.27 -7.84
CA ASP A 42 15.07 6.71 -7.81
C ASP A 42 13.95 7.50 -8.47
N TYR A 43 13.30 6.94 -9.47
CA TYR A 43 12.16 7.54 -10.16
C TYR A 43 11.31 6.48 -10.85
N VAL A 44 10.09 6.87 -11.22
CA VAL A 44 9.17 6.03 -12.00
C VAL A 44 8.84 6.77 -13.29
N ALA A 45 9.38 6.27 -14.41
CA ALA A 45 9.19 6.86 -15.74
C ALA A 45 8.09 6.12 -16.49
N VAL A 46 6.86 6.57 -16.31
CA VAL A 46 5.69 6.04 -17.03
C VAL A 46 4.88 7.19 -17.64
N PRO A 47 4.18 6.97 -18.77
CA PRO A 47 3.37 8.00 -19.38
C PRO A 47 2.27 8.54 -18.47
N THR A 48 1.80 9.76 -18.75
CA THR A 48 0.61 10.33 -18.10
C THR A 48 -0.59 9.41 -18.36
N GLY A 49 -1.43 9.20 -17.34
CA GLY A 49 -2.57 8.29 -17.43
C GLY A 49 -2.24 6.83 -17.18
N SER A 50 -1.00 6.51 -16.81
CA SER A 50 -0.57 5.14 -16.50
C SER A 50 -0.76 4.73 -15.04
N GLY A 51 -1.55 5.48 -14.27
CA GLY A 51 -1.91 5.12 -12.90
C GLY A 51 -0.82 5.40 -11.86
N LYS A 52 -0.05 6.49 -12.01
CA LYS A 52 1.03 6.86 -11.06
C LYS A 52 0.55 7.06 -9.63
N THR A 53 -0.69 7.49 -9.43
CA THR A 53 -1.27 7.70 -8.11
C THR A 53 -1.32 6.40 -7.30
N ALA A 54 -1.34 5.25 -7.97
CA ALA A 54 -1.26 3.94 -7.33
C ALA A 54 0.08 3.65 -6.64
N CYS A 55 1.07 4.53 -6.76
CA CYS A 55 2.28 4.46 -5.95
C CYS A 55 1.94 4.54 -4.45
N LEU A 56 0.84 5.22 -4.08
CA LEU A 56 0.32 5.21 -2.71
C LEU A 56 -0.03 3.79 -2.26
N ASP A 57 -0.74 3.04 -3.09
CA ASP A 57 -1.15 1.67 -2.79
C ASP A 57 0.07 0.77 -2.58
N GLY A 58 1.07 0.91 -3.45
CA GLY A 58 2.32 0.17 -3.35
C GLY A 58 3.09 0.49 -2.08
N ALA A 59 3.17 1.77 -1.71
CA ALA A 59 3.86 2.21 -0.50
C ALA A 59 3.16 1.71 0.77
N VAL A 60 1.84 1.83 0.84
CA VAL A 60 1.04 1.33 1.98
C VAL A 60 1.18 -0.18 2.10
N PHE A 61 1.08 -0.90 1.00
CA PHE A 61 1.24 -2.36 0.98
C PHE A 61 2.64 -2.79 1.45
N ALA A 62 3.68 -2.14 0.94
CA ALA A 62 5.05 -2.45 1.32
C ALA A 62 5.31 -2.20 2.81
N LEU A 63 4.75 -1.12 3.36
CA LEU A 63 4.81 -0.85 4.79
C LEU A 63 4.18 -2.00 5.60
N ALA A 64 3.02 -2.48 5.17
CA ALA A 64 2.33 -3.60 5.82
C ALA A 64 3.15 -4.90 5.74
N VAL A 65 3.75 -5.19 4.59
CA VAL A 65 4.63 -6.36 4.42
C VAL A 65 5.81 -6.29 5.38
N GLN A 66 6.43 -5.12 5.52
CA GLN A 66 7.58 -4.93 6.39
C GLN A 66 7.23 -4.81 7.88
N ALA A 67 5.96 -4.65 8.22
CA ALA A 67 5.53 -4.54 9.62
C ALA A 67 5.87 -5.79 10.43
N GLY A 68 5.93 -6.95 9.79
CA GLY A 68 6.33 -8.20 10.42
C GLY A 68 7.85 -8.39 10.58
N SER A 69 8.66 -7.52 9.97
CA SER A 69 10.12 -7.59 10.03
C SER A 69 10.67 -6.84 11.23
N PRO A 70 11.88 -7.19 11.72
CA PRO A 70 12.55 -6.40 12.75
C PRO A 70 12.70 -4.93 12.33
N VAL A 71 12.56 -4.01 13.28
CA VAL A 71 12.61 -2.56 13.01
C VAL A 71 13.87 -2.17 12.24
N ALA A 72 15.02 -2.77 12.58
CA ALA A 72 16.30 -2.48 11.93
C ALA A 72 16.35 -2.86 10.44
N GLU A 73 15.48 -3.78 10.01
CA GLU A 73 15.42 -4.24 8.61
C GLU A 73 14.36 -3.51 7.78
N ARG A 74 13.54 -2.67 8.40
CA ARG A 74 12.48 -1.94 7.71
C ARG A 74 13.05 -0.78 6.92
N THR A 75 12.65 -0.68 5.66
CA THR A 75 13.07 0.39 4.75
C THR A 75 11.94 1.38 4.45
N GLN A 76 10.67 1.00 4.72
CA GLN A 76 9.52 1.84 4.46
C GLN A 76 9.22 2.75 5.65
N GLY A 77 9.07 4.05 5.37
CA GLY A 77 8.70 5.03 6.37
C GLY A 77 7.22 4.97 6.72
N ARG A 78 6.89 5.30 7.97
CA ARG A 78 5.50 5.37 8.44
C ARG A 78 4.76 6.63 7.94
N ARG A 79 5.50 7.56 7.35
CA ARG A 79 4.94 8.78 6.75
C ARG A 79 5.26 8.78 5.27
N ILE A 80 4.23 9.02 4.46
CA ILE A 80 4.33 9.08 3.01
C ILE A 80 3.98 10.50 2.59
N PHE A 81 4.91 11.17 1.89
CA PHE A 81 4.68 12.49 1.34
C PHE A 81 4.45 12.37 -0.16
N PHE A 82 3.29 12.85 -0.60
CA PHE A 82 2.95 12.91 -2.02
C PHE A 82 3.02 14.38 -2.46
N ILE A 83 4.11 14.73 -3.12
CA ILE A 83 4.39 16.12 -3.49
C ILE A 83 4.25 16.27 -5.01
N VAL A 84 3.35 17.15 -5.44
CA VAL A 84 3.06 17.41 -6.85
C VAL A 84 2.88 18.91 -7.07
N ASN A 85 3.07 19.36 -8.31
CA ASN A 85 3.01 20.79 -8.67
C ASN A 85 1.63 21.22 -9.21
N ARG A 86 0.64 20.30 -9.28
CA ARG A 86 -0.71 20.60 -9.80
C ARG A 86 -1.76 20.24 -8.76
N ARG A 87 -2.67 21.18 -8.48
CA ARG A 87 -3.74 21.00 -7.52
C ARG A 87 -4.64 19.80 -7.85
N VAL A 88 -4.99 19.61 -9.13
CA VAL A 88 -5.84 18.49 -9.56
C VAL A 88 -5.23 17.13 -9.13
N ILE A 89 -3.92 16.98 -9.24
CA ILE A 89 -3.24 15.73 -8.85
C ILE A 89 -3.22 15.58 -7.33
N VAL A 90 -3.11 16.67 -6.57
CA VAL A 90 -3.24 16.64 -5.11
C VAL A 90 -4.63 16.15 -4.71
N ASP A 91 -5.67 16.69 -5.34
CA ASP A 91 -7.05 16.32 -5.06
C ASP A 91 -7.31 14.84 -5.39
N GLU A 92 -6.81 14.36 -6.52
CA GLU A 92 -6.89 12.93 -6.91
C GLU A 92 -6.18 12.02 -5.90
N ALA A 93 -4.99 12.40 -5.45
CA ALA A 93 -4.23 11.64 -4.46
C ALA A 93 -4.96 11.63 -3.11
N TYR A 94 -5.54 12.75 -2.71
CA TYR A 94 -6.32 12.86 -1.48
C TYR A 94 -7.56 11.96 -1.52
N GLU A 95 -8.31 11.99 -2.62
CA GLU A 95 -9.48 11.13 -2.81
C GLU A 95 -9.10 9.65 -2.78
N ARG A 96 -8.01 9.30 -3.46
CA ARG A 96 -7.53 7.92 -3.46
C ARG A 96 -7.12 7.46 -2.06
N ALA A 97 -6.41 8.29 -1.32
CA ALA A 97 -6.03 7.99 0.05
C ALA A 97 -7.25 7.79 0.97
N GLY A 98 -8.28 8.63 0.80
CA GLY A 98 -9.53 8.50 1.54
C GLY A 98 -10.26 7.20 1.24
N LYS A 99 -10.35 6.82 -0.02
CA LYS A 99 -10.95 5.54 -0.43
C LYS A 99 -10.16 4.35 0.10
N LEU A 100 -8.84 4.44 0.05
CA LEU A 100 -7.96 3.40 0.57
C LEU A 100 -8.17 3.22 2.08
N GLU A 101 -8.23 4.31 2.83
CA GLU A 101 -8.51 4.29 4.26
C GLU A 101 -9.86 3.63 4.57
N GLU A 102 -10.92 4.05 3.88
CA GLU A 102 -12.26 3.47 4.07
C GLU A 102 -12.26 1.96 3.83
N LYS A 103 -11.63 1.52 2.75
CA LYS A 103 -11.58 0.09 2.41
C LYS A 103 -10.75 -0.71 3.39
N LEU A 104 -9.67 -0.16 3.91
CA LEU A 104 -8.87 -0.79 4.95
C LEU A 104 -9.67 -0.94 6.25
N ARG A 105 -10.44 0.07 6.63
CA ARG A 105 -11.28 0.02 7.84
C ARG A 105 -12.41 -0.99 7.72
N ALA A 106 -13.04 -1.10 6.56
CA ALA A 106 -14.21 -1.93 6.32
C ALA A 106 -13.88 -3.37 5.91
N ALA A 107 -12.61 -3.69 5.68
CA ALA A 107 -12.21 -4.98 5.13
C ALA A 107 -12.49 -6.15 6.09
N ALA A 108 -12.92 -7.27 5.53
CA ALA A 108 -13.02 -8.52 6.28
C ALA A 108 -11.63 -8.98 6.73
N LEU A 109 -11.52 -9.48 7.95
CA LEU A 109 -10.22 -9.85 8.56
C LEU A 109 -9.45 -10.91 7.77
N ASP A 110 -10.17 -11.80 7.06
CA ASP A 110 -9.57 -12.87 6.26
C ASP A 110 -9.20 -12.45 4.83
N SER A 111 -9.63 -11.26 4.40
CA SER A 111 -9.25 -10.72 3.08
C SER A 111 -7.81 -10.21 3.07
N VAL A 112 -7.23 -10.06 1.88
CA VAL A 112 -5.88 -9.50 1.75
C VAL A 112 -5.86 -8.05 2.26
N VAL A 113 -6.87 -7.25 1.92
CA VAL A 113 -6.99 -5.87 2.43
C VAL A 113 -7.09 -5.87 3.96
N GLY A 114 -7.85 -6.79 4.55
CA GLY A 114 -7.96 -6.95 6.00
C GLY A 114 -6.63 -7.31 6.66
N ARG A 115 -5.86 -8.17 6.03
CA ARG A 115 -4.51 -8.55 6.51
C ARG A 115 -3.55 -7.37 6.47
N VAL A 116 -3.62 -6.55 5.42
CA VAL A 116 -2.84 -5.30 5.33
C VAL A 116 -3.26 -4.35 6.45
N ALA A 117 -4.55 -4.14 6.66
CA ALA A 117 -5.06 -3.28 7.73
C ALA A 117 -4.58 -3.73 9.11
N THR A 118 -4.63 -5.03 9.38
CA THR A 118 -4.16 -5.61 10.65
C THR A 118 -2.67 -5.35 10.86
N ALA A 119 -1.86 -5.53 9.82
CA ALA A 119 -0.42 -5.27 9.88
C ALA A 119 -0.12 -3.80 10.17
N LEU A 120 -0.84 -2.87 9.53
CA LEU A 120 -0.69 -1.43 9.75
C LEU A 120 -1.08 -1.01 11.17
N ARG A 121 -2.17 -1.56 11.70
CA ARG A 121 -2.58 -1.30 13.09
C ARG A 121 -1.53 -1.77 14.09
N GLY A 122 -0.88 -2.89 13.80
CA GLY A 122 0.21 -3.41 14.62
C GLY A 122 1.40 -2.45 14.76
N LEU A 123 1.60 -1.55 13.80
CA LEU A 123 2.67 -0.56 13.86
C LEU A 123 2.42 0.53 14.91
N SER A 124 1.16 0.82 15.24
CA SER A 124 0.81 1.79 16.28
C SER A 124 0.81 1.19 17.69
N GLY A 125 0.79 -0.13 17.79
CA GLY A 125 0.66 -0.82 19.08
C GLY A 125 -0.76 -0.84 19.65
N GLU A 126 -1.72 -0.23 18.94
CA GLU A 126 -3.12 -0.17 19.35
C GLU A 126 -3.99 -0.95 18.35
N PRO A 127 -4.63 -2.07 18.79
CA PRO A 127 -5.42 -2.92 17.90
C PRO A 127 -6.59 -2.22 17.21
N ASP A 128 -7.17 -1.22 17.89
CA ASP A 128 -8.34 -0.49 17.40
C ASP A 128 -7.99 0.83 16.70
N SER A 129 -6.71 1.10 16.50
CA SER A 129 -6.29 2.33 15.81
C SER A 129 -6.70 2.32 14.34
N ALA A 130 -6.82 3.52 13.76
CA ALA A 130 -7.01 3.64 12.31
C ALA A 130 -5.80 3.02 11.57
N PRO A 131 -6.03 2.30 10.46
CA PRO A 131 -4.93 1.70 9.69
C PRO A 131 -4.08 2.72 8.94
N LEU A 132 -4.61 3.93 8.70
CA LEU A 132 -3.90 5.05 8.05
C LEU A 132 -4.09 6.34 8.82
#